data_9701d4d072835628307d862f75e5f9da
#
_entry.id   9701d4d072835628307d862f75e5f9da
#
_cell.length_a   1.000
_cell.length_b   1.000
_cell.length_c   1.000
_cell.angle_alpha   90.00
_cell.angle_beta   90.00
_cell.angle_gamma   90.00
#
_symmetry.space_group_name_H-M   'P 1'
#
loop_
_entity.id
_entity.type
_entity.pdbx_description
1 polymer ?
#
loop_
_entity_poly.entity_id
_entity_poly.type
_entity_poly.pdbx_seq_one_letter_code
_entity_poly.pdbx_strand_id
1 'polypeptide(L)'
;MPAGTLVSIPLTDILADDDFNCRGKIAPIDVVDLAKDIQERGLIQPVTVAPYNSNGYKYRLIAGFRRYSAHQVIQRSEIDAIIREDMIDERECRFFNLSENLQRTDLTIMQEARALAHLQAVGVGEHDAAARLNKSRGWIQVRYLLLKLPREVQKEVEAGFIGQTQIRELYSIYRNHSIEKLYLAVRKLKDAKILGKKIVTVDPDKLSPMAKRQRKRAEIFEMMSHVAQYAKMGLHTRCLAWCAGEISDDELYEGVKEFCEFNGGTYYKPAPRE
;
A
#
# COMPACT_ATOMS: atom_id res chain seq x y z
N MET A 1 -16.58 29.47 11.89
CA MET A 1 -16.58 29.06 10.49
C MET A 1 -17.72 29.74 9.80
N PRO A 2 -17.57 30.35 8.60
CA PRO A 2 -18.72 30.87 7.90
C PRO A 2 -19.69 29.72 7.63
N ALA A 3 -20.96 29.93 7.98
CA ALA A 3 -22.01 28.94 7.76
C ALA A 3 -22.25 28.84 6.26
N GLY A 4 -22.01 27.66 5.67
CA GLY A 4 -22.40 27.42 4.28
C GLY A 4 -23.92 27.29 4.16
N THR A 5 -24.47 27.55 3.00
CA THR A 5 -25.88 27.41 2.70
C THR A 5 -26.25 25.94 2.48
N LEU A 6 -27.24 25.44 3.23
CA LEU A 6 -27.75 24.07 3.03
C LEU A 6 -28.76 24.08 1.86
N VAL A 7 -28.52 23.26 0.86
CA VAL A 7 -29.35 23.16 -0.35
C VAL A 7 -29.39 21.70 -0.84
N SER A 8 -30.53 21.25 -1.38
CA SER A 8 -30.57 19.99 -2.14
C SER A 8 -30.06 20.23 -3.56
N ILE A 9 -29.10 19.44 -4.01
CA ILE A 9 -28.39 19.62 -5.27
C ILE A 9 -28.51 18.32 -6.10
N PRO A 10 -28.83 18.41 -7.42
CA PRO A 10 -28.74 17.25 -8.29
C PRO A 10 -27.35 16.62 -8.32
N LEU A 11 -27.27 15.30 -8.22
CA LEU A 11 -25.98 14.58 -8.28
C LEU A 11 -25.24 14.85 -9.59
N THR A 12 -25.97 15.11 -10.66
CA THR A 12 -25.40 15.45 -11.98
C THR A 12 -24.66 16.79 -12.02
N ASP A 13 -24.98 17.70 -11.11
CA ASP A 13 -24.34 19.02 -11.01
C ASP A 13 -23.04 18.97 -10.18
N ILE A 14 -22.72 17.83 -9.56
CA ILE A 14 -21.60 17.67 -8.64
C ILE A 14 -20.48 16.84 -9.30
N LEU A 15 -19.30 17.43 -9.46
CA LEU A 15 -18.08 16.70 -9.81
C LEU A 15 -17.54 16.01 -8.56
N ALA A 16 -17.61 14.68 -8.51
CA ALA A 16 -16.96 13.84 -7.51
C ALA A 16 -15.69 13.23 -8.14
N ASP A 17 -14.56 13.90 -7.95
CA ASP A 17 -13.27 13.52 -8.51
C ASP A 17 -12.52 12.60 -7.53
N ASP A 18 -12.22 11.36 -7.96
CA ASP A 18 -11.51 10.37 -7.15
C ASP A 18 -10.09 10.84 -6.77
N ASP A 19 -9.42 11.60 -7.65
CA ASP A 19 -8.09 12.15 -7.40
C ASP A 19 -8.12 13.30 -6.38
N PHE A 20 -9.29 13.91 -6.21
CA PHE A 20 -9.50 14.93 -5.19
C PHE A 20 -9.74 14.31 -3.80
N ASN A 21 -10.32 13.11 -3.76
CA ASN A 21 -10.59 12.41 -2.51
C ASN A 21 -9.28 11.87 -1.90
N CYS A 22 -8.84 12.41 -0.78
CA CYS A 22 -7.61 11.95 -0.11
C CYS A 22 -7.64 10.47 0.32
N ARG A 23 -8.83 9.86 0.46
CA ARG A 23 -8.99 8.42 0.69
C ARG A 23 -8.85 7.58 -0.57
N GLY A 24 -8.87 8.23 -1.75
CA GLY A 24 -8.86 7.57 -3.05
C GLY A 24 -10.25 7.09 -3.49
N LYS A 25 -10.27 6.22 -4.49
CA LYS A 25 -11.50 5.69 -5.08
C LYS A 25 -12.32 4.87 -4.08
N ILE A 26 -13.62 5.10 -4.08
CA ILE A 26 -14.60 4.37 -3.28
C ILE A 26 -15.32 3.37 -4.18
N ALA A 27 -15.20 2.07 -3.88
CA ALA A 27 -15.97 1.06 -4.60
C ALA A 27 -17.44 1.03 -4.10
N PRO A 28 -18.42 0.72 -4.97
CA PRO A 28 -19.83 0.63 -4.56
C PRO A 28 -20.05 -0.32 -3.37
N ILE A 29 -19.30 -1.41 -3.29
CA ILE A 29 -19.38 -2.38 -2.19
C ILE A 29 -19.02 -1.77 -0.84
N ASP A 30 -18.14 -0.77 -0.80
CA ASP A 30 -17.68 -0.14 0.43
C ASP A 30 -18.74 0.76 1.09
N VAL A 31 -19.82 1.04 0.38
CA VAL A 31 -20.88 1.95 0.83
C VAL A 31 -22.27 1.31 0.90
N VAL A 32 -22.41 -0.01 0.67
CA VAL A 32 -23.69 -0.71 0.67
C VAL A 32 -24.45 -0.55 1.99
N ASP A 33 -23.76 -0.72 3.14
CA ASP A 33 -24.40 -0.59 4.45
C ASP A 33 -24.81 0.86 4.73
N LEU A 34 -23.97 1.83 4.34
CA LEU A 34 -24.30 3.26 4.42
C LEU A 34 -25.47 3.61 3.51
N ALA A 35 -25.55 3.02 2.32
CA ALA A 35 -26.62 3.25 1.37
C ALA A 35 -27.98 2.75 1.92
N LYS A 36 -28.00 1.59 2.57
CA LYS A 36 -29.18 1.06 3.27
C LYS A 36 -29.62 1.98 4.42
N ASP A 37 -28.67 2.41 5.25
CA ASP A 37 -28.96 3.31 6.37
C ASP A 37 -29.54 4.65 5.87
N ILE A 38 -28.98 5.22 4.80
CA ILE A 38 -29.50 6.45 4.17
C ILE A 38 -30.88 6.22 3.56
N GLN A 39 -31.14 5.05 2.99
CA GLN A 39 -32.45 4.72 2.43
C GLN A 39 -33.53 4.65 3.50
N GLU A 40 -33.21 4.11 4.68
CA GLU A 40 -34.15 3.91 5.79
C GLU A 40 -34.35 5.17 6.64
N ARG A 41 -33.29 5.91 6.90
CA ARG A 41 -33.29 7.02 7.90
C ARG A 41 -33.08 8.41 7.29
N GLY A 42 -32.77 8.47 5.98
CA GLY A 42 -32.36 9.68 5.31
C GLY A 42 -30.89 10.06 5.55
N LEU A 43 -30.46 11.14 4.91
CA LEU A 43 -29.10 11.68 5.07
C LEU A 43 -29.03 12.56 6.33
N ILE A 44 -28.37 12.07 7.37
CA ILE A 44 -28.22 12.79 8.65
C ILE A 44 -27.26 13.98 8.52
N GLN A 45 -26.17 13.79 7.78
CA GLN A 45 -25.11 14.79 7.62
C GLN A 45 -24.92 15.14 6.14
N PRO A 46 -25.16 16.37 5.71
CA PRO A 46 -25.00 16.78 4.33
C PRO A 46 -23.56 16.63 3.84
N VAL A 47 -23.38 16.52 2.52
CA VAL A 47 -22.06 16.60 1.90
C VAL A 47 -21.60 18.07 1.86
N THR A 48 -20.32 18.29 1.58
CA THR A 48 -19.77 19.65 1.41
C THR A 48 -19.27 19.81 -0.01
N VAL A 49 -19.71 20.88 -0.66
CA VAL A 49 -19.34 21.22 -2.03
C VAL A 49 -18.80 22.65 -2.13
N ALA A 50 -17.99 22.90 -3.15
CA ALA A 50 -17.51 24.22 -3.53
C ALA A 50 -18.00 24.59 -4.93
N PRO A 51 -18.17 25.87 -5.30
CA PRO A 51 -18.46 26.30 -6.66
C PRO A 51 -17.39 25.82 -7.65
N TYR A 52 -17.82 25.32 -8.82
CA TYR A 52 -16.88 24.71 -9.81
C TYR A 52 -17.35 24.93 -11.22
N ASN A 53 -17.80 25.73 -11.80
CA ASN A 53 -18.31 25.99 -13.14
C ASN A 53 -17.41 25.49 -14.29
N SER A 54 -17.24 24.18 -14.43
CA SER A 54 -16.46 23.59 -15.52
C SER A 54 -16.98 22.20 -15.92
N ASN A 55 -16.82 21.83 -17.19
CA ASN A 55 -17.20 20.52 -17.74
C ASN A 55 -18.67 20.11 -17.50
N GLY A 56 -19.59 21.09 -17.42
CA GLY A 56 -21.01 20.84 -17.18
C GLY A 56 -21.39 20.66 -15.70
N TYR A 57 -20.43 20.70 -14.79
CA TYR A 57 -20.66 20.66 -13.34
C TYR A 57 -20.74 22.09 -12.77
N LYS A 58 -21.60 22.29 -11.79
CA LYS A 58 -21.72 23.55 -11.05
C LYS A 58 -20.93 23.55 -9.76
N TYR A 59 -20.69 22.37 -9.19
CA TYR A 59 -20.07 22.19 -7.91
C TYR A 59 -19.01 21.09 -7.95
N ARG A 60 -17.98 21.19 -7.09
CA ARG A 60 -17.03 20.12 -6.80
C ARG A 60 -17.28 19.60 -5.40
N LEU A 61 -17.35 18.28 -5.24
CA LEU A 61 -17.41 17.63 -3.94
C LEU A 61 -16.09 17.79 -3.20
N ILE A 62 -16.11 18.36 -1.99
CA ILE A 62 -14.92 18.56 -1.16
C ILE A 62 -14.92 17.70 0.11
N ALA A 63 -16.10 17.27 0.60
CA ALA A 63 -16.21 16.30 1.68
C ALA A 63 -17.51 15.49 1.58
N GLY A 64 -17.48 14.25 2.06
CA GLY A 64 -18.64 13.37 2.05
C GLY A 64 -18.69 12.40 0.87
N PHE A 65 -17.59 12.06 0.26
CA PHE A 65 -17.51 11.14 -0.90
C PHE A 65 -18.24 9.80 -0.68
N ARG A 66 -18.16 9.20 0.51
CA ARG A 66 -18.90 7.96 0.81
C ARG A 66 -20.41 8.17 0.76
N ARG A 67 -20.91 9.32 1.26
CA ARG A 67 -22.34 9.67 1.24
C ARG A 67 -22.83 9.93 -0.17
N TYR A 68 -22.04 10.63 -0.98
CA TYR A 68 -22.31 10.84 -2.39
C TYR A 68 -22.37 9.50 -3.16
N SER A 69 -21.38 8.62 -2.98
CA SER A 69 -21.39 7.28 -3.60
C SER A 69 -22.56 6.42 -3.12
N ALA A 70 -22.95 6.51 -1.85
CA ALA A 70 -24.13 5.83 -1.34
C ALA A 70 -25.43 6.30 -2.01
N HIS A 71 -25.59 7.62 -2.27
CA HIS A 71 -26.73 8.16 -3.01
C HIS A 71 -26.76 7.65 -4.45
N GLN A 72 -25.61 7.50 -5.10
CA GLN A 72 -25.53 6.89 -6.43
C GLN A 72 -25.98 5.42 -6.40
N VAL A 73 -25.59 4.64 -5.39
CA VAL A 73 -25.96 3.22 -5.24
C VAL A 73 -27.48 3.06 -5.09
N ILE A 74 -28.14 3.93 -4.31
CA ILE A 74 -29.62 3.91 -4.14
C ILE A 74 -30.37 4.75 -5.18
N GLN A 75 -29.67 5.20 -6.23
CA GLN A 75 -30.23 5.91 -7.37
C GLN A 75 -31.05 7.17 -6.98
N ARG A 76 -30.63 7.89 -5.97
CA ARG A 76 -31.22 9.21 -5.65
C ARG A 76 -30.79 10.21 -6.71
N SER A 77 -31.69 11.12 -7.08
CA SER A 77 -31.40 12.21 -8.03
C SER A 77 -30.68 13.40 -7.40
N GLU A 78 -30.89 13.62 -6.11
CA GLU A 78 -30.43 14.79 -5.36
C GLU A 78 -29.78 14.38 -4.05
N ILE A 79 -28.95 15.29 -3.51
CA ILE A 79 -28.28 15.13 -2.21
C ILE A 79 -28.23 16.46 -1.48
N ASP A 80 -28.47 16.43 -0.17
CA ASP A 80 -28.31 17.60 0.68
C ASP A 80 -26.84 17.96 0.82
N ALA A 81 -26.51 19.20 0.51
CA ALA A 81 -25.15 19.72 0.46
C ALA A 81 -25.03 21.06 1.15
N ILE A 82 -23.89 21.30 1.77
CA ILE A 82 -23.46 22.63 2.27
C ILE A 82 -22.55 23.23 1.21
N ILE A 83 -22.95 24.34 0.63
CA ILE A 83 -22.14 25.08 -0.34
C ILE A 83 -21.17 25.98 0.42
N ARG A 84 -19.88 25.82 0.18
CA ARG A 84 -18.78 26.64 0.72
C ARG A 84 -18.35 27.63 -0.37
N GLU A 85 -19.02 28.77 -0.43
CA GLU A 85 -18.74 29.84 -1.40
C GLU A 85 -17.38 30.52 -1.18
N ASP A 86 -16.84 30.40 0.03
CA ASP A 86 -15.49 30.86 0.40
C ASP A 86 -14.35 29.99 -0.15
N MET A 87 -14.66 28.81 -0.69
CA MET A 87 -13.70 27.84 -1.22
C MET A 87 -13.66 27.83 -2.74
N ILE A 88 -13.19 28.93 -3.32
CA ILE A 88 -13.07 29.08 -4.80
C ILE A 88 -11.76 28.48 -5.30
N ASP A 89 -10.69 28.57 -4.51
CA ASP A 89 -9.36 28.08 -4.87
C ASP A 89 -9.24 26.55 -4.59
N GLU A 90 -8.72 25.81 -5.57
CA GLU A 90 -8.48 24.38 -5.44
C GLU A 90 -7.59 24.04 -4.25
N ARG A 91 -6.62 24.88 -3.92
CA ARG A 91 -5.75 24.71 -2.74
C ARG A 91 -6.56 24.68 -1.46
N GLU A 92 -7.49 25.61 -1.29
CA GLU A 92 -8.35 25.69 -0.11
C GLU A 92 -9.25 24.47 0.02
N CYS A 93 -9.83 24.03 -1.10
CA CYS A 93 -10.64 22.82 -1.13
C CYS A 93 -9.83 21.57 -0.75
N ARG A 94 -8.60 21.43 -1.25
CA ARG A 94 -7.71 20.31 -0.91
C ARG A 94 -7.25 20.34 0.55
N PHE A 95 -6.95 21.52 1.08
CA PHE A 95 -6.66 21.68 2.51
C PHE A 95 -7.83 21.28 3.39
N PHE A 96 -9.03 21.70 3.02
CA PHE A 96 -10.24 21.35 3.77
C PHE A 96 -10.46 19.83 3.76
N ASN A 97 -10.39 19.19 2.59
CA ASN A 97 -10.54 17.75 2.46
C ASN A 97 -9.52 16.99 3.30
N LEU A 98 -8.23 17.35 3.20
CA LEU A 98 -7.18 16.69 3.96
C LEU A 98 -7.32 16.95 5.47
N SER A 99 -7.59 18.19 5.89
CA SER A 99 -7.72 18.57 7.30
C SER A 99 -8.88 17.84 7.97
N GLU A 100 -10.03 17.73 7.30
CA GLU A 100 -11.21 16.99 7.80
C GLU A 100 -10.87 15.52 8.04
N ASN A 101 -10.20 14.89 7.09
CA ASN A 101 -9.84 13.47 7.19
C ASN A 101 -8.71 13.23 8.21
N LEU A 102 -7.76 14.15 8.38
CA LEU A 102 -6.71 14.05 9.40
C LEU A 102 -7.26 14.16 10.84
N GLN A 103 -8.35 14.92 11.04
CA GLN A 103 -9.01 15.02 12.34
C GLN A 103 -9.70 13.72 12.74
N ARG A 104 -10.13 12.92 11.75
CA ARG A 104 -10.81 11.64 11.97
C ARG A 104 -9.86 10.47 12.17
N THR A 105 -8.55 10.65 12.00
CA THR A 105 -7.53 9.58 12.08
C THR A 105 -7.72 8.40 11.11
N ASP A 106 -8.44 8.62 10.03
CA ASP A 106 -8.90 7.56 9.12
C ASP A 106 -7.99 7.35 7.90
N LEU A 107 -6.92 8.14 7.75
CA LEU A 107 -6.01 8.05 6.61
C LEU A 107 -4.83 7.12 6.89
N THR A 108 -4.50 6.30 5.91
CA THR A 108 -3.21 5.61 5.89
C THR A 108 -2.08 6.59 5.57
N ILE A 109 -0.85 6.27 5.97
CA ILE A 109 0.32 7.11 5.68
C ILE A 109 0.52 7.35 4.18
N MET A 110 0.11 6.41 3.33
CA MET A 110 0.16 6.55 1.88
C MET A 110 -0.91 7.51 1.35
N GLN A 111 -2.11 7.48 1.92
CA GLN A 111 -3.17 8.43 1.58
C GLN A 111 -2.78 9.86 2.00
N GLU A 112 -2.21 10.02 3.19
CA GLU A 112 -1.65 11.29 3.64
C GLU A 112 -0.55 11.80 2.69
N ALA A 113 0.36 10.91 2.28
CA ALA A 113 1.45 11.24 1.38
C ALA A 113 0.94 11.69 0.01
N ARG A 114 -0.01 10.99 -0.58
CA ARG A 114 -0.63 11.35 -1.87
C ARG A 114 -1.37 12.69 -1.78
N ALA A 115 -2.15 12.90 -0.74
CA ALA A 115 -2.86 14.17 -0.53
C ALA A 115 -1.89 15.36 -0.40
N LEU A 116 -0.77 15.18 0.31
CA LEU A 116 0.28 16.20 0.40
C LEU A 116 0.98 16.45 -0.95
N ALA A 117 1.20 15.41 -1.77
CA ALA A 117 1.74 15.58 -3.11
C ALA A 117 0.79 16.38 -4.02
N HIS A 118 -0.53 16.18 -3.90
CA HIS A 118 -1.51 17.00 -4.61
C HIS A 118 -1.49 18.47 -4.15
N LEU A 119 -1.34 18.74 -2.85
CA LEU A 119 -1.14 20.10 -2.36
C LEU A 119 0.14 20.73 -2.91
N GLN A 120 1.23 19.98 -2.97
CA GLN A 120 2.50 20.46 -3.56
C GLN A 120 2.34 20.77 -5.06
N ALA A 121 1.61 19.93 -5.79
CA ALA A 121 1.35 20.12 -7.23
C ALA A 121 0.58 21.44 -7.52
N VAL A 122 -0.30 21.85 -6.59
CA VAL A 122 -1.00 23.15 -6.69
C VAL A 122 -0.24 24.31 -6.03
N GLY A 123 1.07 24.14 -5.79
CA GLY A 123 1.98 25.21 -5.36
C GLY A 123 2.07 25.43 -3.85
N VAL A 124 1.58 24.50 -3.01
CA VAL A 124 1.71 24.61 -1.55
C VAL A 124 3.07 24.13 -1.09
N GLY A 125 3.85 25.00 -0.43
CA GLY A 125 5.15 24.65 0.14
C GLY A 125 5.05 23.82 1.42
N GLU A 126 6.13 23.10 1.77
CA GLU A 126 6.18 22.26 2.99
C GLU A 126 5.90 23.03 4.28
N HIS A 127 6.41 24.26 4.37
CA HIS A 127 6.25 25.09 5.55
C HIS A 127 4.77 25.51 5.75
N ASP A 128 4.12 25.94 4.66
CA ASP A 128 2.73 26.34 4.68
C ASP A 128 1.82 25.15 4.98
N ALA A 129 2.06 24.00 4.33
CA ALA A 129 1.35 22.77 4.62
C ALA A 129 1.47 22.35 6.09
N ALA A 130 2.68 22.39 6.66
CA ALA A 130 2.91 22.06 8.05
C ALA A 130 2.14 22.98 9.02
N ALA A 131 2.22 24.30 8.80
CA ALA A 131 1.53 25.29 9.60
C ALA A 131 0.01 25.13 9.55
N ARG A 132 -0.57 25.03 8.35
CA ARG A 132 -2.02 24.97 8.15
C ARG A 132 -2.64 23.66 8.59
N LEU A 133 -1.94 22.53 8.47
CA LEU A 133 -2.38 21.21 8.93
C LEU A 133 -2.07 20.97 10.42
N ASN A 134 -1.42 21.91 11.10
CA ASN A 134 -0.94 21.75 12.47
C ASN A 134 -0.08 20.49 12.65
N LYS A 135 0.84 20.25 11.72
CA LYS A 135 1.77 19.13 11.74
C LYS A 135 3.21 19.61 11.73
N SER A 136 4.14 18.81 12.27
CA SER A 136 5.55 19.16 12.21
C SER A 136 6.09 19.06 10.77
N ARG A 137 7.10 19.87 10.43
CA ARG A 137 7.81 19.73 9.14
C ARG A 137 8.35 18.31 8.92
N GLY A 138 8.84 17.68 9.99
CA GLY A 138 9.30 16.31 9.94
C GLY A 138 8.20 15.32 9.56
N TRP A 139 6.96 15.56 9.97
CA TRP A 139 5.80 14.76 9.58
C TRP A 139 5.53 14.88 8.08
N ILE A 140 5.56 16.08 7.52
CA ILE A 140 5.39 16.34 6.07
C ILE A 140 6.50 15.65 5.28
N GLN A 141 7.77 15.84 5.67
CA GLN A 141 8.92 15.28 4.98
C GLN A 141 8.88 13.76 4.88
N VAL A 142 8.48 13.06 5.94
CA VAL A 142 8.38 11.59 5.90
C VAL A 142 7.40 11.13 4.83
N ARG A 143 6.28 11.82 4.61
CA ARG A 143 5.29 11.51 3.56
C ARG A 143 5.88 11.71 2.16
N TYR A 144 6.59 12.80 1.95
CA TYR A 144 7.27 13.04 0.66
C TYR A 144 8.40 12.04 0.40
N LEU A 145 9.17 11.67 1.43
CA LEU A 145 10.20 10.62 1.29
C LEU A 145 9.59 9.26 0.94
N LEU A 146 8.44 8.94 1.51
CA LEU A 146 7.73 7.69 1.21
C LEU A 146 7.37 7.58 -0.27
N LEU A 147 6.90 8.66 -0.90
CA LEU A 147 6.55 8.67 -2.33
C LEU A 147 7.77 8.53 -3.24
N LYS A 148 8.98 8.86 -2.75
CA LYS A 148 10.23 8.71 -3.51
C LYS A 148 10.81 7.29 -3.42
N LEU A 149 10.31 6.45 -2.52
CA LEU A 149 10.74 5.05 -2.42
C LEU A 149 10.11 4.21 -3.53
N PRO A 150 10.74 3.08 -3.93
CA PRO A 150 10.15 2.13 -4.87
C PRO A 150 8.77 1.66 -4.44
N ARG A 151 7.90 1.34 -5.43
CA ARG A 151 6.51 0.92 -5.19
C ARG A 151 6.41 -0.33 -4.30
N GLU A 152 7.36 -1.25 -4.42
CA GLU A 152 7.43 -2.46 -3.60
C GLU A 152 7.60 -2.11 -2.11
N VAL A 153 8.43 -1.11 -1.81
CA VAL A 153 8.62 -0.62 -0.42
C VAL A 153 7.37 0.10 0.08
N GLN A 154 6.73 0.90 -0.77
CA GLN A 154 5.48 1.58 -0.45
C GLN A 154 4.38 0.57 -0.06
N LYS A 155 4.27 -0.56 -0.79
CA LYS A 155 3.33 -1.65 -0.46
C LYS A 155 3.58 -2.25 0.92
N GLU A 156 4.84 -2.43 1.32
CA GLU A 156 5.18 -2.95 2.65
C GLU A 156 4.83 -1.94 3.77
N VAL A 157 4.88 -0.64 3.47
CA VAL A 157 4.39 0.40 4.38
C VAL A 157 2.85 0.37 4.46
N GLU A 158 2.14 0.25 3.32
CA GLU A 158 0.67 0.11 3.29
C GLU A 158 0.20 -1.14 4.05
N ALA A 159 0.92 -2.26 3.89
CA ALA A 159 0.67 -3.50 4.63
C ALA A 159 1.01 -3.40 6.13
N GLY A 160 1.58 -2.27 6.57
CA GLY A 160 1.91 -2.02 7.97
C GLY A 160 3.16 -2.75 8.46
N PHE A 161 3.97 -3.36 7.61
CA PHE A 161 5.24 -4.00 8.02
C PHE A 161 6.32 -2.98 8.35
N ILE A 162 6.27 -1.79 7.77
CA ILE A 162 7.22 -0.71 7.96
C ILE A 162 6.52 0.48 8.58
N GLY A 163 7.06 0.99 9.68
CA GLY A 163 6.54 2.16 10.38
C GLY A 163 7.12 3.47 9.82
N GLN A 164 6.45 4.58 10.15
CA GLN A 164 6.87 5.93 9.70
C GLN A 164 8.29 6.32 10.15
N THR A 165 8.77 5.82 11.29
CA THR A 165 10.11 6.11 11.82
C THR A 165 11.22 5.53 10.96
N GLN A 166 10.93 4.44 10.24
CA GLN A 166 11.89 3.70 9.41
C GLN A 166 12.00 4.26 7.98
N ILE A 167 11.03 5.08 7.55
CA ILE A 167 10.98 5.62 6.17
C ILE A 167 12.20 6.49 5.86
N ARG A 168 12.67 7.31 6.80
CA ARG A 168 13.85 8.17 6.61
C ARG A 168 15.11 7.35 6.41
N GLU A 169 15.27 6.29 7.20
CA GLU A 169 16.40 5.40 7.13
C GLU A 169 16.41 4.62 5.81
N LEU A 170 15.27 4.04 5.43
CA LEU A 170 15.12 3.37 4.14
C LEU A 170 15.39 4.29 2.95
N TYR A 171 14.93 5.54 3.03
CA TYR A 171 15.25 6.52 1.99
C TYR A 171 16.73 6.87 1.95
N SER A 172 17.40 6.97 3.10
CA SER A 172 18.86 7.15 3.16
C SER A 172 19.61 5.97 2.52
N ILE A 173 19.18 4.74 2.80
CA ILE A 173 19.74 3.53 2.19
C ILE A 173 19.49 3.55 0.67
N TYR A 174 18.28 3.88 0.23
CA TYR A 174 17.91 3.97 -1.18
C TYR A 174 18.79 4.97 -1.95
N ARG A 175 19.08 6.12 -1.32
CA ARG A 175 19.85 7.18 -1.95
C ARG A 175 21.35 6.93 -1.97
N ASN A 176 21.91 6.31 -0.92
CA ASN A 176 23.34 6.25 -0.68
C ASN A 176 23.96 4.87 -0.92
N HIS A 177 23.12 3.84 -1.10
CA HIS A 177 23.55 2.45 -1.30
C HIS A 177 22.82 1.83 -2.49
N SER A 178 23.06 0.53 -2.74
CA SER A 178 22.41 -0.19 -3.82
C SER A 178 20.94 -0.52 -3.51
N ILE A 179 20.14 -0.74 -4.55
CA ILE A 179 18.74 -1.12 -4.40
C ILE A 179 18.58 -2.49 -3.72
N GLU A 180 19.57 -3.38 -3.89
CA GLU A 180 19.61 -4.69 -3.21
C GLU A 180 19.70 -4.50 -1.68
N LYS A 181 20.55 -3.57 -1.21
CA LYS A 181 20.64 -3.24 0.22
C LYS A 181 19.33 -2.69 0.76
N LEU A 182 18.60 -1.87 -0.01
CA LEU A 182 17.27 -1.41 0.37
C LEU A 182 16.31 -2.58 0.58
N TYR A 183 16.24 -3.51 -0.38
CA TYR A 183 15.32 -4.66 -0.26
C TYR A 183 15.71 -5.61 0.86
N LEU A 184 17.00 -5.77 1.14
CA LEU A 184 17.48 -6.52 2.32
C LEU A 184 17.05 -5.85 3.62
N ALA A 185 17.15 -4.52 3.71
CA ALA A 185 16.66 -3.76 4.86
C ALA A 185 15.17 -3.94 5.08
N VAL A 186 14.37 -3.79 4.01
CA VAL A 186 12.91 -4.00 4.03
C VAL A 186 12.57 -5.40 4.51
N ARG A 187 13.22 -6.44 3.96
CA ARG A 187 13.02 -7.83 4.36
C ARG A 187 13.32 -8.05 5.84
N LYS A 188 14.46 -7.53 6.32
CA LYS A 188 14.84 -7.64 7.72
C LYS A 188 13.82 -7.00 8.65
N LEU A 189 13.29 -5.83 8.29
CA LEU A 189 12.23 -5.15 9.07
C LEU A 189 10.92 -5.94 9.07
N LYS A 190 10.53 -6.48 7.92
CA LYS A 190 9.34 -7.34 7.76
C LYS A 190 9.45 -8.61 8.59
N ASP A 191 10.56 -9.34 8.47
CA ASP A 191 10.81 -10.58 9.22
C ASP A 191 10.82 -10.32 10.74
N ALA A 192 11.42 -9.21 11.17
CA ALA A 192 11.42 -8.82 12.56
C ALA A 192 10.00 -8.53 13.09
N LYS A 193 9.17 -7.86 12.30
CA LYS A 193 7.79 -7.56 12.67
C LYS A 193 6.95 -8.83 12.76
N ILE A 194 7.10 -9.76 11.81
CA ILE A 194 6.43 -11.07 11.83
C ILE A 194 6.83 -11.86 13.10
N LEU A 195 8.11 -11.77 13.49
CA LEU A 195 8.64 -12.45 14.70
C LEU A 195 8.37 -11.69 16.01
N GLY A 196 7.62 -10.58 15.97
CA GLY A 196 7.35 -9.75 17.14
C GLY A 196 8.58 -9.01 17.70
N LYS A 197 9.70 -8.98 16.97
CA LYS A 197 10.94 -8.32 17.38
C LYS A 197 10.91 -6.83 17.04
N LYS A 198 11.27 -5.99 18.01
CA LYS A 198 11.39 -4.54 17.76
C LYS A 198 12.76 -4.24 17.16
N ILE A 199 12.80 -3.92 15.86
CA ILE A 199 13.99 -3.36 15.20
C ILE A 199 13.76 -1.89 14.99
N VAL A 200 14.65 -1.06 15.51
CA VAL A 200 14.55 0.41 15.39
C VAL A 200 15.40 0.91 14.22
N THR A 201 16.58 0.33 14.01
CA THR A 201 17.54 0.75 12.99
C THR A 201 18.11 -0.43 12.22
N VAL A 202 18.42 -0.20 10.95
CA VAL A 202 19.02 -1.18 10.05
C VAL A 202 20.34 -0.61 9.52
N ASP A 203 21.46 -1.13 10.03
CA ASP A 203 22.78 -0.75 9.58
C ASP A 203 23.01 -1.31 8.16
N PRO A 204 23.15 -0.47 7.13
CA PRO A 204 23.28 -0.91 5.74
C PRO A 204 24.61 -1.64 5.47
N ASP A 205 25.64 -1.42 6.27
CA ASP A 205 26.94 -2.08 6.10
C ASP A 205 26.94 -3.50 6.68
N LYS A 206 26.02 -3.77 7.61
CA LYS A 206 25.76 -5.12 8.14
C LYS A 206 24.69 -5.89 7.35
N LEU A 207 24.12 -5.28 6.32
CA LEU A 207 23.25 -5.97 5.38
C LEU A 207 24.13 -6.69 4.34
N SER A 208 24.43 -7.92 4.58
CA SER A 208 24.87 -8.82 3.51
C SER A 208 23.62 -9.50 2.91
N PRO A 209 23.60 -9.82 1.59
CA PRO A 209 22.74 -10.87 1.11
C PRO A 209 23.00 -12.04 2.07
N MET A 210 21.93 -12.64 2.66
CA MET A 210 22.13 -13.83 3.49
C MET A 210 23.13 -14.67 2.74
N ALA A 211 24.37 -14.72 3.25
CA ALA A 211 25.33 -15.71 2.79
C ALA A 211 24.51 -16.98 2.77
N LYS A 212 24.36 -17.61 1.57
CA LYS A 212 23.60 -18.86 1.45
C LYS A 212 24.12 -19.72 2.58
N ARG A 213 23.36 -19.78 3.70
CA ARG A 213 23.81 -20.53 4.88
C ARG A 213 23.95 -21.92 4.34
N GLN A 214 25.19 -22.35 4.12
CA GLN A 214 25.44 -23.74 3.80
C GLN A 214 24.88 -24.50 4.99
N ARG A 215 23.74 -25.11 4.80
CA ARG A 215 23.10 -25.90 5.85
C ARG A 215 24.07 -27.02 6.17
N LYS A 216 24.27 -27.25 7.46
CA LYS A 216 25.11 -28.37 7.90
C LYS A 216 24.46 -29.66 7.41
N ARG A 217 25.26 -30.63 7.04
CA ARG A 217 24.80 -31.95 6.59
C ARG A 217 23.74 -32.54 7.52
N ALA A 218 23.93 -32.40 8.84
CA ALA A 218 22.94 -32.82 9.85
C ALA A 218 21.56 -32.17 9.70
N GLU A 219 21.50 -30.85 9.39
CA GLU A 219 20.22 -30.14 9.20
C GLU A 219 19.50 -30.57 7.92
N ILE A 220 20.26 -30.94 6.88
CA ILE A 220 19.70 -31.49 5.64
C ILE A 220 19.11 -32.86 5.91
N PHE A 221 19.81 -33.71 6.67
CA PHE A 221 19.35 -35.04 7.08
C PHE A 221 18.07 -35.00 7.91
N GLU A 222 18.02 -34.12 8.90
CA GLU A 222 16.84 -33.93 9.74
C GLU A 222 15.63 -33.53 8.89
N MET A 223 15.81 -32.61 7.95
CA MET A 223 14.76 -32.19 7.03
C MET A 223 14.36 -33.32 6.07
N MET A 224 15.32 -34.10 5.55
CA MET A 224 15.04 -35.27 4.71
C MET A 224 14.19 -36.29 5.46
N SER A 225 14.54 -36.63 6.70
CA SER A 225 13.79 -37.57 7.54
C SER A 225 12.38 -37.06 7.80
N HIS A 226 12.23 -35.76 8.05
CA HIS A 226 10.93 -35.14 8.26
C HIS A 226 10.06 -35.18 6.99
N VAL A 227 10.61 -34.82 5.83
CA VAL A 227 9.89 -34.86 4.54
C VAL A 227 9.55 -36.29 4.12
N ALA A 228 10.43 -37.25 4.37
CA ALA A 228 10.21 -38.67 4.05
C ALA A 228 9.05 -39.29 4.83
N GLN A 229 8.72 -38.77 6.02
CA GLN A 229 7.54 -39.23 6.81
C GLN A 229 6.20 -38.88 6.15
N TYR A 230 6.18 -37.79 5.33
CA TYR A 230 4.93 -37.26 4.74
C TYR A 230 4.85 -37.38 3.23
N ALA A 231 5.96 -37.66 2.54
CA ALA A 231 6.01 -37.81 1.10
C ALA A 231 6.76 -39.11 0.73
N LYS A 232 6.15 -39.95 -0.14
CA LYS A 232 6.92 -41.00 -0.83
C LYS A 232 8.11 -40.33 -1.54
N MET A 233 9.27 -41.06 -1.60
CA MET A 233 10.52 -40.54 -2.18
C MET A 233 10.29 -39.85 -3.54
N GLY A 234 9.98 -38.56 -3.48
CA GLY A 234 9.79 -37.73 -4.66
C GLY A 234 11.05 -36.90 -4.98
N LEU A 235 11.01 -36.13 -6.05
CA LEU A 235 12.13 -35.32 -6.53
C LEU A 235 12.74 -34.43 -5.44
N HIS A 236 11.94 -33.88 -4.52
CA HIS A 236 12.43 -33.03 -3.42
C HIS A 236 13.32 -33.78 -2.43
N THR A 237 12.99 -35.06 -2.13
CA THR A 237 13.80 -35.90 -1.23
C THR A 237 15.12 -36.29 -1.92
N ARG A 238 15.12 -36.57 -3.22
CA ARG A 238 16.32 -36.81 -4.01
C ARG A 238 17.21 -35.56 -4.10
N CYS A 239 16.62 -34.36 -4.29
CA CYS A 239 17.39 -33.11 -4.25
C CYS A 239 18.07 -32.86 -2.89
N LEU A 240 17.36 -33.15 -1.80
CA LEU A 240 17.93 -33.02 -0.46
C LEU A 240 19.04 -34.05 -0.21
N ALA A 241 18.87 -35.31 -0.67
CA ALA A 241 19.88 -36.38 -0.57
C ALA A 241 21.13 -36.01 -1.39
N TRP A 242 20.96 -35.45 -2.57
CA TRP A 242 22.06 -34.93 -3.37
C TRP A 242 22.79 -33.78 -2.68
N CYS A 243 22.07 -32.80 -2.12
CA CYS A 243 22.65 -31.70 -1.32
C CYS A 243 23.40 -32.22 -0.08
N ALA A 244 23.01 -33.36 0.48
CA ALA A 244 23.68 -34.03 1.59
C ALA A 244 24.90 -34.85 1.14
N GLY A 245 25.08 -35.07 -0.18
CA GLY A 245 26.13 -35.92 -0.74
C GLY A 245 25.88 -37.41 -0.57
N GLU A 246 24.61 -37.82 -0.49
CA GLU A 246 24.21 -39.22 -0.30
C GLU A 246 23.91 -39.94 -1.59
N ILE A 247 23.51 -39.19 -2.61
CA ILE A 247 23.31 -39.68 -3.97
C ILE A 247 24.20 -38.92 -4.93
N SER A 248 24.57 -39.59 -6.02
CA SER A 248 25.37 -39.02 -7.11
C SER A 248 24.53 -38.10 -8.00
N ASP A 249 25.22 -37.33 -8.86
CA ASP A 249 24.59 -36.51 -9.88
C ASP A 249 23.71 -37.34 -10.81
N ASP A 250 24.16 -38.55 -11.18
CA ASP A 250 23.43 -39.45 -12.08
C ASP A 250 22.13 -39.96 -11.46
N GLU A 251 22.13 -40.31 -10.18
CA GLU A 251 20.94 -40.70 -9.43
C GLU A 251 19.93 -39.57 -9.29
N LEU A 252 20.42 -38.32 -9.11
CA LEU A 252 19.54 -37.13 -9.12
C LEU A 252 18.93 -36.93 -10.51
N TYR A 253 19.73 -37.01 -11.57
CA TYR A 253 19.27 -36.83 -12.95
C TYR A 253 18.24 -37.87 -13.38
N GLU A 254 18.40 -39.13 -13.00
CA GLU A 254 17.38 -40.16 -13.19
C GLU A 254 16.07 -39.81 -12.46
N GLY A 255 16.12 -39.32 -11.23
CA GLY A 255 14.93 -38.86 -10.53
C GLY A 255 14.23 -37.68 -11.16
N VAL A 256 15.00 -36.74 -11.74
CA VAL A 256 14.43 -35.60 -12.49
C VAL A 256 13.77 -36.10 -13.79
N LYS A 257 14.38 -37.07 -14.49
CA LYS A 257 13.84 -37.69 -15.68
C LYS A 257 12.50 -38.38 -15.40
N GLU A 258 12.46 -39.25 -14.39
CA GLU A 258 11.23 -39.92 -13.95
C GLU A 258 10.11 -38.94 -13.63
N PHE A 259 10.45 -37.85 -12.93
CA PHE A 259 9.48 -36.79 -12.58
C PHE A 259 8.95 -36.05 -13.82
N CYS A 260 9.83 -35.73 -14.80
CA CYS A 260 9.42 -35.11 -16.06
C CYS A 260 8.51 -36.01 -16.87
N GLU A 261 8.87 -37.30 -17.02
CA GLU A 261 8.08 -38.30 -17.76
C GLU A 261 6.70 -38.50 -17.11
N PHE A 262 6.65 -38.58 -15.78
CA PHE A 262 5.38 -38.68 -15.02
C PHE A 262 4.46 -37.48 -15.27
N ASN A 263 5.02 -36.26 -15.44
CA ASN A 263 4.27 -35.03 -15.71
C ASN A 263 4.11 -34.72 -17.21
N GLY A 264 4.43 -35.67 -18.11
CA GLY A 264 4.25 -35.52 -19.56
C GLY A 264 5.27 -34.58 -20.23
N GLY A 265 6.40 -34.31 -19.57
CA GLY A 265 7.48 -33.47 -20.07
C GLY A 265 8.65 -34.31 -20.63
N THR A 266 9.53 -33.64 -21.41
CA THR A 266 10.79 -34.25 -21.92
C THR A 266 11.96 -33.73 -21.12
N TYR A 267 12.82 -34.60 -20.61
CA TYR A 267 14.02 -34.25 -19.88
C TYR A 267 15.25 -34.21 -20.77
N TYR A 268 16.05 -33.15 -20.66
CA TYR A 268 17.36 -33.06 -21.33
C TYR A 268 18.47 -32.96 -20.27
N LYS A 269 19.33 -33.98 -20.22
CA LYS A 269 20.50 -33.94 -19.30
C LYS A 269 21.41 -32.77 -19.68
N PRO A 270 21.81 -31.89 -18.76
CA PRO A 270 22.73 -30.81 -19.08
C PRO A 270 24.10 -31.36 -19.46
N ALA A 271 24.79 -30.68 -20.39
CA ALA A 271 26.16 -31.01 -20.74
C ALA A 271 27.09 -30.94 -19.54
N PRO A 272 28.10 -31.79 -19.41
CA PRO A 272 29.07 -31.71 -18.35
C PRO A 272 29.72 -30.32 -18.37
N ARG A 273 29.89 -29.71 -17.20
CA ARG A 273 30.65 -28.45 -17.05
C ARG A 273 32.10 -28.79 -17.24
N GLU A 274 32.78 -28.21 -18.25
CA GLU A 274 34.23 -28.24 -18.41
C GLU A 274 34.96 -27.50 -17.25
#